data_8baf0398c663288db81817b21a2e1d76
#
_entry.id   8baf0398c663288db81817b21a2e1d76
#
_cell.length_a   1.000
_cell.length_b   1.000
_cell.length_c   1.000
_cell.angle_alpha   90.00
_cell.angle_beta   90.00
_cell.angle_gamma   90.00
#
_symmetry.space_group_name_H-M   'P 1'
#
loop_
_entity.id
_entity.type
_entity.pdbx_description
1 polymer ?
#
loop_
_entity_poly.entity_id
_entity_poly.type
_entity_poly.pdbx_seq_one_letter_code
_entity_poly.pdbx_strand_id
1 'polypeptide(L)' 'MNSRVITKENKKESANRIKQIRLQRNFDINEFGAILYVSPFSIKQWEEGKRIPNLEKIKLIAFIFKTTPEWLLYGE' A
#
# COMPACT_ATOMS: atom_id res chain seq x y z
N MET A 1 -11.62 -21.65 2.74
CA MET A 1 -10.91 -20.39 2.88
C MET A 1 -11.55 -19.31 2.03
N ASN A 2 -11.77 -18.16 2.59
CA ASN A 2 -12.43 -17.08 1.88
C ASN A 2 -11.44 -16.19 1.20
N SER A 3 -11.63 -16.02 -0.10
CA SER A 3 -10.92 -15.02 -0.86
C SER A 3 -11.81 -13.81 -0.99
N ARG A 4 -11.27 -12.65 -0.66
CA ARG A 4 -12.00 -11.41 -0.87
C ARG A 4 -11.67 -10.84 -2.22
N VAL A 5 -12.71 -10.34 -2.87
CA VAL A 5 -12.52 -9.60 -4.11
C VAL A 5 -12.16 -8.17 -3.73
N ILE A 6 -11.10 -7.65 -4.33
CA ILE A 6 -10.72 -6.25 -4.14
C ILE A 6 -11.61 -5.41 -5.03
N THR A 7 -12.49 -4.62 -4.43
CA THR A 7 -13.39 -3.74 -5.16
C THR A 7 -12.67 -2.46 -5.57
N LYS A 8 -13.31 -1.69 -6.44
CA LYS A 8 -12.82 -0.38 -6.84
C LYS A 8 -12.63 0.54 -5.63
N GLU A 9 -13.58 0.47 -4.69
CA GLU A 9 -13.53 1.29 -3.48
C GLU A 9 -12.41 0.86 -2.56
N ASN A 10 -12.20 -0.45 -2.40
CA ASN A 10 -11.08 -0.96 -1.62
C ASN A 10 -9.76 -0.48 -2.22
N LYS A 11 -9.63 -0.51 -3.54
CA LYS A 11 -8.42 -0.08 -4.23
C LYS A 11 -8.12 1.38 -3.92
N LYS A 12 -9.14 2.23 -3.99
CA LYS A 12 -9.01 3.65 -3.73
C LYS A 12 -8.64 3.93 -2.27
N GLU A 13 -9.31 3.26 -1.36
CA GLU A 13 -9.07 3.45 0.08
C GLU A 13 -7.71 2.93 0.48
N SER A 14 -7.30 1.78 -0.06
CA SER A 14 -5.97 1.24 0.18
C SER A 14 -4.88 2.19 -0.33
N ALA A 15 -5.11 2.81 -1.50
CA ALA A 15 -4.22 3.81 -2.04
C ALA A 15 -4.01 4.96 -1.05
N ASN A 16 -5.09 5.44 -0.46
CA ASN A 16 -5.04 6.53 0.52
C ASN A 16 -4.28 6.11 1.78
N ARG A 17 -4.50 4.88 2.26
CA ARG A 17 -3.81 4.39 3.46
C ARG A 17 -2.30 4.29 3.23
N ILE A 18 -1.90 3.77 2.07
CA ILE A 18 -0.48 3.66 1.72
C ILE A 18 0.15 5.04 1.63
N LYS A 19 -0.53 5.98 0.98
CA LYS A 19 -0.06 7.35 0.86
C LYS A 19 0.09 8.01 2.23
N GLN A 20 -0.88 7.80 3.13
CA GLN A 20 -0.82 8.36 4.46
C GLN A 20 0.37 7.82 5.26
N ILE A 21 0.64 6.51 5.16
CA ILE A 21 1.81 5.93 5.80
C ILE A 21 3.07 6.66 5.35
N ARG A 22 3.21 6.86 4.05
CA ARG A 22 4.38 7.54 3.49
C ARG A 22 4.51 8.96 4.03
N LEU A 23 3.41 9.72 3.96
CA LEU A 23 3.43 11.12 4.36
C LEU A 23 3.67 11.30 5.86
N GLN A 24 3.10 10.42 6.68
CA GLN A 24 3.29 10.47 8.14
C GLN A 24 4.73 10.23 8.54
N ARG A 25 5.49 9.53 7.72
CA ARG A 25 6.90 9.24 7.98
C ARG A 25 7.83 10.20 7.24
N ASN A 26 7.28 11.21 6.55
CA ASN A 26 8.04 12.22 5.81
C ASN A 26 8.91 11.63 4.71
N PHE A 27 8.48 10.52 4.10
CA PHE A 27 9.18 9.95 2.97
C PHE A 27 8.68 10.58 1.67
N ASP A 28 9.60 10.87 0.76
CA ASP A 28 9.19 11.14 -0.60
C ASP A 28 8.98 9.81 -1.34
N ILE A 29 8.50 9.89 -2.59
CA ILE A 29 8.18 8.69 -3.36
C ILE A 29 9.43 7.84 -3.61
N ASN A 30 10.58 8.49 -3.87
CA ASN A 30 11.82 7.77 -4.13
C ASN A 30 12.30 7.01 -2.89
N GLU A 31 12.24 7.66 -1.73
CA GLU A 31 12.63 7.04 -0.47
C GLU A 31 11.72 5.86 -0.13
N PHE A 32 10.42 6.05 -0.29
CA PHE A 32 9.46 5.01 0.00
C PHE A 32 9.64 3.80 -0.91
N GLY A 33 9.87 4.06 -2.19
CA GLY A 33 10.15 2.99 -3.15
C GLY A 33 11.41 2.21 -2.77
N ALA A 34 12.46 2.92 -2.38
CA ALA A 34 13.71 2.27 -1.97
C ALA A 34 13.50 1.36 -0.76
N ILE A 35 12.74 1.81 0.23
CA ILE A 35 12.44 1.02 1.43
C ILE A 35 11.68 -0.26 1.08
N LEU A 36 10.79 -0.18 0.10
CA LEU A 36 9.92 -1.29 -0.28
C LEU A 36 10.45 -2.10 -1.47
N TYR A 37 11.62 -1.75 -1.97
CA TYR A 37 12.25 -2.42 -3.12
C TYR A 37 11.39 -2.37 -4.37
N VAL A 38 10.78 -1.22 -4.62
CA VAL A 38 9.98 -1.00 -5.84
C VAL A 38 10.34 0.35 -6.45
N SER A 39 10.02 0.51 -7.72
CA SER A 39 10.29 1.77 -8.42
C SER A 39 9.36 2.89 -7.93
N PRO A 40 9.79 4.15 -8.06
CA PRO A 40 8.89 5.26 -7.77
C PRO A 40 7.61 5.22 -8.61
N PHE A 41 7.69 4.71 -9.82
CA PHE A 41 6.52 4.54 -10.68
C PHE A 41 5.49 3.62 -10.04
N SER A 42 5.94 2.50 -9.45
CA SER A 42 5.05 1.57 -8.75
C SER A 42 4.35 2.26 -7.58
N ILE A 43 5.09 3.04 -6.80
CA ILE A 43 4.51 3.79 -5.68
C ILE A 43 3.41 4.72 -6.19
N LYS A 44 3.65 5.45 -7.27
CA LYS A 44 2.65 6.34 -7.85
C LYS A 44 1.41 5.58 -8.29
N GLN A 45 1.58 4.42 -8.92
CA GLN A 45 0.46 3.59 -9.35
C GLN A 45 -0.39 3.16 -8.16
N TRP A 46 0.25 2.77 -7.06
CA TRP A 46 -0.45 2.38 -5.83
C TRP A 46 -1.21 3.56 -5.24
N GLU A 47 -0.56 4.72 -5.11
CA GLU A 47 -1.17 5.89 -4.46
C GLU A 47 -2.25 6.55 -5.30
N GLU A 48 -2.24 6.33 -6.60
CA GLU A 48 -3.30 6.80 -7.50
C GLU A 48 -4.46 5.83 -7.61
N GLY A 49 -4.35 4.68 -6.95
CA GLY A 49 -5.42 3.69 -6.98
C GLY A 49 -5.50 2.92 -8.29
N LYS A 50 -4.46 2.98 -9.11
CA LYS A 50 -4.44 2.29 -10.40
C LYS A 50 -4.06 0.83 -10.26
N ARG A 51 -3.25 0.51 -9.25
CA ARG A 51 -2.82 -0.86 -8.98
C ARG A 51 -2.74 -1.07 -7.47
N ILE A 52 -3.08 -2.29 -7.05
CA ILE A 52 -2.87 -2.72 -5.66
C ILE A 52 -1.48 -3.38 -5.60
N PRO A 53 -0.68 -3.12 -4.57
CA PRO A 53 0.55 -3.88 -4.40
C PRO A 53 0.24 -5.37 -4.30
N ASN A 54 1.13 -6.23 -4.80
CA ASN A 54 0.92 -7.65 -4.64
C ASN A 54 0.99 -8.02 -3.16
N LEU A 55 0.55 -9.23 -2.81
CA LEU A 55 0.44 -9.64 -1.43
C LEU A 55 1.78 -9.59 -0.69
N GLU A 56 2.86 -9.94 -1.37
CA GLU A 56 4.19 -9.87 -0.79
C GLU A 56 4.53 -8.45 -0.33
N LYS A 57 4.23 -7.45 -1.16
CA LYS A 57 4.50 -6.05 -0.82
C LYS A 57 3.52 -5.54 0.24
N ILE A 58 2.28 -5.97 0.20
CA ILE A 58 1.31 -5.64 1.25
C ILE A 58 1.82 -6.13 2.61
N LYS A 59 2.31 -7.37 2.66
CA LYS A 59 2.86 -7.92 3.89
C LYS A 59 4.11 -7.18 4.35
N LEU A 60 4.95 -6.77 3.41
CA LEU A 60 6.17 -6.02 3.73
C LEU A 60 5.82 -4.65 4.33
N ILE A 61 4.89 -3.94 3.72
CA ILE A 61 4.43 -2.65 4.23
C ILE A 61 3.87 -2.82 5.64
N ALA A 62 3.02 -3.83 5.83
CA ALA A 62 2.41 -4.11 7.12
C ALA A 62 3.47 -4.38 8.18
N PHE A 63 4.48 -5.17 7.84
CA PHE A 63 5.54 -5.50 8.78
C PHE A 63 6.38 -4.28 9.15
N ILE A 64 6.84 -3.52 8.16
CA ILE A 64 7.72 -2.37 8.40
C ILE A 64 7.00 -1.29 9.20
N PHE A 65 5.74 -1.02 8.87
CA PHE A 65 5.00 0.10 9.45
C PHE A 65 4.03 -0.32 10.55
N LYS A 66 4.17 -1.56 11.02
CA LYS A 66 3.46 -2.07 12.21
C LYS A 66 1.94 -2.00 12.07
N THR A 67 1.45 -2.43 10.94
CA THR A 67 0.02 -2.57 10.71
C THR A 67 -0.26 -3.97 10.18
N THR A 68 -1.43 -4.21 9.58
CA THR A 68 -1.81 -5.52 9.08
C THR A 68 -2.20 -5.45 7.61
N PRO A 69 -2.06 -6.55 6.87
CA PRO A 69 -2.56 -6.61 5.50
C PRO A 69 -4.06 -6.28 5.42
N GLU A 70 -4.84 -6.76 6.39
CA GLU A 70 -6.27 -6.51 6.42
C GLU A 70 -6.61 -5.03 6.53
N TRP A 71 -5.86 -4.32 7.37
CA TRP A 71 -6.08 -2.88 7.48
C TRP A 71 -5.70 -2.18 6.19
N LEU A 72 -4.57 -2.54 5.61
CA LEU A 72 -4.12 -1.90 4.36
C LEU A 72 -5.13 -2.09 3.23
N LEU A 73 -5.68 -3.29 3.11
CA LEU A 73 -6.56 -3.63 1.99
C LEU A 73 -8.02 -3.25 2.24
N TYR A 74 -8.49 -3.42 3.47
CA TYR A 74 -9.93 -3.31 3.75
C TYR A 74 -10.26 -2.35 4.89
N GLY A 75 -9.26 -1.84 5.59
CA GLY A 75 -9.50 -0.93 6.71
C GLY A 75 -9.94 -1.63 8.00
N GLU A 76 -9.65 -2.90 8.11
CA GLU A 76 -10.09 -3.70 9.28
C GLU A 76 -8.97 -3.87 10.32
#